data_aa2f343f9c5df21a957c16a68ac5f866
#
_entry.id   aa2f343f9c5df21a957c16a68ac5f866
#
_cell.length_a   1.000
_cell.length_b   1.000
_cell.length_c   1.000
_cell.angle_alpha   90.00
_cell.angle_beta   90.00
_cell.angle_gamma   90.00
#
_symmetry.space_group_name_H-M   'P 1'
#
loop_
_entity.id
_entity.type
_entity.pdbx_description
1 polymer ?
#
loop_
_entity_poly.entity_id
_entity_poly.type
_entity_poly.pdbx_seq_one_letter_code
_entity_poly.pdbx_strand_id
1 'polypeptide(L)'
;MPPLARKNDARRSIDFEQNNRIVRHIADGGLTRFLYGGNAFLYHITLAEYEALLDWLNSFADGLWAIPSLGPSYGRATDQASILRRYKFPCAMALPCGDPRDAKGLETGLREIAESANTPLILYLKEENNFGSDKEAGLDVVARLVDEGVCVAIKYAVVRQNPTEDAYLDSLLKRVDRARVISGIGERPAVVHMRDWRLPGFTTGSGCVAPRLSGQIFEACVKGNYETAEGLRAEFLPLEDLRDAWSPAKVLHFATQLAGIAETGPVAPFLSQLSEERLKELAPVARALAERNARR
;
A
#
# COMPACT_ATOMS: atom_id res chain seq x y z
N MET A 1 0.31 5.18 -0.62
CA MET A 1 -0.30 4.35 0.48
C MET A 1 -0.21 5.11 1.80
N PRO A 2 -1.16 6.03 2.07
CA PRO A 2 -1.10 6.91 3.24
C PRO A 2 -1.38 6.17 4.55
N PRO A 3 -0.92 6.73 5.70
CA PRO A 3 -1.44 6.36 7.00
C PRO A 3 -2.90 6.83 7.14
N LEU A 4 -3.60 6.37 8.16
CA LEU A 4 -4.93 6.83 8.53
C LEU A 4 -4.85 7.51 9.90
N ALA A 5 -5.03 8.82 9.93
CA ALA A 5 -5.01 9.62 11.15
C ALA A 5 -6.22 9.32 12.04
N ARG A 6 -5.99 9.29 13.36
CA ARG A 6 -7.01 9.00 14.37
C ARG A 6 -7.03 10.07 15.45
N LYS A 7 -8.18 10.36 15.98
CA LYS A 7 -8.37 11.28 17.11
C LYS A 7 -7.80 10.66 18.39
N ASN A 8 -7.28 11.52 19.27
CA ASN A 8 -6.88 11.10 20.60
C ASN A 8 -8.10 11.07 21.55
N ASP A 9 -9.11 10.27 21.19
CA ASP A 9 -10.30 9.99 21.99
C ASP A 9 -10.31 8.53 22.46
N ALA A 10 -11.24 8.17 23.33
CA ALA A 10 -11.35 6.83 23.91
C ALA A 10 -11.59 5.74 22.84
N ARG A 11 -12.17 6.09 21.69
CA ARG A 11 -12.47 5.19 20.59
C ARG A 11 -11.38 5.18 19.52
N ARG A 12 -10.43 6.13 19.56
CA ARG A 12 -9.45 6.37 18.48
C ARG A 12 -10.14 6.49 17.13
N SER A 13 -11.23 7.26 17.08
CA SER A 13 -12.05 7.44 15.89
C SER A 13 -11.22 8.04 14.75
N ILE A 14 -11.61 7.76 13.50
CA ILE A 14 -10.92 8.32 12.32
C ILE A 14 -11.02 9.85 12.35
N ASP A 15 -9.89 10.53 12.18
CA ASP A 15 -9.82 11.97 12.07
C ASP A 15 -9.84 12.41 10.60
N PHE A 16 -11.02 12.62 10.06
CA PHE A 16 -11.18 12.97 8.65
C PHE A 16 -10.57 14.33 8.30
N GLU A 17 -10.49 15.27 9.24
CA GLU A 17 -9.84 16.57 9.00
C GLU A 17 -8.34 16.38 8.76
N GLN A 18 -7.67 15.64 9.64
CA GLN A 18 -6.25 15.37 9.48
C GLN A 18 -5.98 14.48 8.25
N ASN A 19 -6.84 13.53 7.96
CA ASN A 19 -6.75 12.73 6.75
C ASN A 19 -6.91 13.57 5.47
N ASN A 20 -7.77 14.57 5.46
CA ASN A 20 -7.89 15.52 4.35
C ASN A 20 -6.63 16.35 4.15
N ARG A 21 -5.89 16.69 5.22
CA ARG A 21 -4.58 17.36 5.11
C ARG A 21 -3.56 16.45 4.44
N ILE A 22 -3.51 15.16 4.83
CA ILE A 22 -2.63 14.17 4.22
C ILE A 22 -2.95 14.01 2.73
N VAL A 23 -4.22 13.87 2.37
CA VAL A 23 -4.66 13.72 0.97
C VAL A 23 -4.28 14.94 0.15
N ARG A 24 -4.53 16.16 0.65
CA ARG A 24 -4.14 17.40 -0.04
C ARG A 24 -2.64 17.47 -0.26
N HIS A 25 -1.83 17.26 0.77
CA HIS A 25 -0.37 17.26 0.66
C HIS A 25 0.14 16.31 -0.42
N ILE A 26 -0.42 15.09 -0.49
CA ILE A 26 -0.05 14.10 -1.48
C ILE A 26 -0.51 14.51 -2.89
N ALA A 27 -1.74 15.01 -3.02
CA ALA A 27 -2.30 15.46 -4.28
C ALA A 27 -1.57 16.70 -4.84
N ASP A 28 -1.27 17.68 -4.00
CA ASP A 28 -0.48 18.87 -4.35
C ASP A 28 0.94 18.52 -4.80
N GLY A 29 1.44 17.36 -4.37
CA GLY A 29 2.69 16.77 -4.85
C GLY A 29 2.55 15.95 -6.14
N GLY A 30 1.37 15.91 -6.77
CA GLY A 30 1.12 15.27 -8.06
C GLY A 30 0.72 13.79 -8.00
N LEU A 31 0.57 13.20 -6.81
CA LEU A 31 0.11 11.81 -6.68
C LEU A 31 -1.41 11.76 -6.50
N THR A 32 -2.09 11.09 -7.43
CA THR A 32 -3.57 11.11 -7.50
C THR A 32 -4.22 9.78 -7.13
N ARG A 33 -3.46 8.72 -6.83
CA ARG A 33 -3.98 7.40 -6.49
C ARG A 33 -3.68 7.05 -5.05
N PHE A 34 -4.73 6.77 -4.29
CA PHE A 34 -4.69 6.57 -2.84
C PHE A 34 -5.13 5.16 -2.49
N LEU A 35 -4.19 4.28 -2.17
CA LEU A 35 -4.48 2.91 -1.74
C LEU A 35 -4.41 2.84 -0.20
N TYR A 36 -5.56 2.64 0.42
CA TYR A 36 -5.71 2.47 1.86
C TYR A 36 -5.68 0.99 2.22
N GLY A 37 -4.64 0.58 2.94
CA GLY A 37 -4.40 -0.82 3.29
C GLY A 37 -3.55 -0.96 4.56
N GLY A 38 -2.45 -1.69 4.50
CA GLY A 38 -1.59 -1.98 5.66
C GLY A 38 -1.05 -0.73 6.36
N ASN A 39 -0.60 0.29 5.63
CA ASN A 39 -0.12 1.54 6.23
C ASN A 39 -1.21 2.33 6.97
N ALA A 40 -2.47 2.12 6.61
CA ALA A 40 -3.63 2.71 7.27
C ALA A 40 -4.17 1.82 8.42
N PHE A 41 -3.46 0.75 8.77
CA PHE A 41 -3.85 -0.24 9.79
C PHE A 41 -5.25 -0.86 9.55
N LEU A 42 -5.67 -1.04 8.30
CA LEU A 42 -7.01 -1.58 7.99
C LEU A 42 -7.19 -3.03 8.43
N TYR A 43 -6.14 -3.74 8.78
CA TYR A 43 -6.23 -5.03 9.49
C TYR A 43 -7.04 -4.94 10.80
N HIS A 44 -7.09 -3.75 11.41
CA HIS A 44 -7.70 -3.52 12.73
C HIS A 44 -8.95 -2.63 12.68
N ILE A 45 -9.43 -2.26 11.49
CA ILE A 45 -10.63 -1.43 11.35
C ILE A 45 -11.88 -2.22 11.75
N THR A 46 -12.83 -1.59 12.44
CA THR A 46 -14.14 -2.20 12.72
C THR A 46 -15.05 -2.07 11.49
N LEU A 47 -16.15 -2.84 11.43
CA LEU A 47 -17.10 -2.72 10.32
C LEU A 47 -17.79 -1.34 10.30
N ALA A 48 -18.10 -0.79 11.47
CA ALA A 48 -18.69 0.54 11.57
C ALA A 48 -17.73 1.63 11.07
N GLU A 49 -16.44 1.54 11.41
CA GLU A 49 -15.44 2.47 10.89
C GLU A 49 -15.17 2.24 9.38
N TYR A 50 -15.33 1.00 8.90
CA TYR A 50 -15.11 0.69 7.49
C TYR A 50 -16.14 1.40 6.60
N GLU A 51 -17.40 1.42 6.99
CA GLU A 51 -18.43 2.17 6.28
C GLU A 51 -18.12 3.67 6.25
N ALA A 52 -17.80 4.26 7.40
CA ALA A 52 -17.43 5.68 7.49
C ALA A 52 -16.17 6.00 6.67
N LEU A 53 -15.21 5.07 6.61
CA LEU A 53 -14.03 5.20 5.73
C LEU A 53 -14.45 5.20 4.25
N LEU A 54 -15.33 4.30 3.82
CA LEU A 54 -15.79 4.24 2.43
C LEU A 54 -16.57 5.48 2.02
N ASP A 55 -17.42 6.03 2.90
CA ASP A 55 -18.12 7.29 2.67
C ASP A 55 -17.12 8.42 2.41
N TRP A 56 -16.09 8.52 3.25
CA TRP A 56 -15.06 9.52 3.09
C TRP A 56 -14.22 9.31 1.81
N LEU A 57 -13.81 8.08 1.51
CA LEU A 57 -13.07 7.78 0.27
C LEU A 57 -13.89 8.08 -0.99
N ASN A 58 -15.20 7.84 -0.94
CA ASN A 58 -16.11 8.13 -2.03
C ASN A 58 -16.35 9.65 -2.23
N SER A 59 -16.00 10.47 -1.25
CA SER A 59 -16.09 11.94 -1.32
C SER A 59 -14.86 12.61 -1.93
N PHE A 60 -13.87 11.86 -2.39
CA PHE A 60 -12.68 12.43 -3.02
C PHE A 60 -13.04 13.20 -4.29
N ALA A 61 -12.36 14.33 -4.49
CA ALA A 61 -12.58 15.19 -5.66
C ALA A 61 -12.27 14.44 -6.97
N ASP A 62 -12.88 14.90 -8.05
CA ASP A 62 -12.63 14.39 -9.39
C ASP A 62 -11.12 14.39 -9.72
N GLY A 63 -10.66 13.31 -10.32
CA GLY A 63 -9.24 13.10 -10.64
C GLY A 63 -8.45 12.40 -9.52
N LEU A 64 -8.98 12.28 -8.30
CA LEU A 64 -8.38 11.48 -7.24
C LEU A 64 -9.03 10.10 -7.18
N TRP A 65 -8.21 9.06 -7.19
CA TRP A 65 -8.66 7.67 -7.14
C TRP A 65 -8.41 7.08 -5.77
N ALA A 66 -9.48 6.74 -5.05
CA ALA A 66 -9.40 5.98 -3.83
C ALA A 66 -9.52 4.48 -4.13
N ILE A 67 -8.65 3.69 -3.52
CA ILE A 67 -8.63 2.23 -3.59
C ILE A 67 -8.71 1.72 -2.15
N PRO A 68 -9.88 1.26 -1.69
CA PRO A 68 -10.03 0.65 -0.37
C PRO A 68 -9.41 -0.75 -0.34
N SER A 69 -9.25 -1.29 0.86
CA SER A 69 -8.89 -2.70 1.05
C SER A 69 -9.94 -3.41 1.89
N LEU A 70 -10.00 -4.73 1.77
CA LEU A 70 -10.86 -5.61 2.55
C LEU A 70 -10.07 -6.84 3.05
N GLY A 71 -10.62 -7.54 4.02
CA GLY A 71 -9.98 -8.67 4.68
C GLY A 71 -9.30 -8.28 5.99
N PRO A 72 -8.31 -9.08 6.49
CA PRO A 72 -7.61 -10.17 5.78
C PRO A 72 -8.31 -11.54 5.81
N SER A 73 -9.16 -11.84 6.80
CA SER A 73 -9.85 -13.13 6.89
C SER A 73 -11.09 -13.16 5.98
N TYR A 74 -11.49 -14.39 5.58
CA TYR A 74 -12.63 -14.58 4.68
C TYR A 74 -13.93 -13.95 5.22
N GLY A 75 -14.31 -14.27 6.47
CA GLY A 75 -15.55 -13.74 7.05
C GLY A 75 -15.58 -12.22 7.11
N ARG A 76 -14.44 -11.60 7.54
CA ARG A 76 -14.31 -10.16 7.55
C ARG A 76 -14.40 -9.55 6.15
N ALA A 77 -13.71 -10.16 5.19
CA ALA A 77 -13.75 -9.70 3.80
C ALA A 77 -15.16 -9.76 3.21
N THR A 78 -15.92 -10.81 3.52
CA THR A 78 -17.32 -10.99 3.08
C THR A 78 -18.23 -9.93 3.67
N ASP A 79 -18.13 -9.66 4.98
CA ASP A 79 -18.89 -8.59 5.64
C ASP A 79 -18.56 -7.22 5.03
N GLN A 80 -17.27 -6.94 4.82
CA GLN A 80 -16.80 -5.71 4.18
C GLN A 80 -17.23 -5.61 2.71
N ALA A 81 -17.24 -6.72 1.96
CA ALA A 81 -17.69 -6.77 0.58
C ALA A 81 -19.17 -6.33 0.44
N SER A 82 -20.03 -6.76 1.38
CA SER A 82 -21.44 -6.37 1.43
C SER A 82 -21.62 -4.85 1.61
N ILE A 83 -20.72 -4.20 2.36
CA ILE A 83 -20.70 -2.76 2.52
C ILE A 83 -20.13 -2.10 1.26
N LEU A 84 -18.99 -2.59 0.76
CA LEU A 84 -18.27 -2.06 -0.40
C LEU A 84 -19.14 -2.03 -1.67
N ARG A 85 -20.00 -3.02 -1.86
CA ARG A 85 -20.93 -3.12 -3.00
C ARG A 85 -21.82 -1.89 -3.19
N ARG A 86 -22.04 -1.10 -2.15
CA ARG A 86 -22.87 0.13 -2.21
C ARG A 86 -22.14 1.30 -2.87
N TYR A 87 -20.85 1.17 -3.12
CA TYR A 87 -19.97 2.20 -3.67
C TYR A 87 -19.44 1.81 -5.05
N LYS A 88 -18.94 2.79 -5.80
CA LYS A 88 -18.37 2.58 -7.14
C LYS A 88 -16.86 2.84 -7.14
N PHE A 89 -16.10 2.00 -6.45
CA PHE A 89 -14.65 2.03 -6.55
C PHE A 89 -14.18 1.23 -7.77
N PRO A 90 -13.10 1.66 -8.46
CA PRO A 90 -12.59 0.96 -9.65
C PRO A 90 -12.06 -0.43 -9.32
N CYS A 91 -11.55 -0.63 -8.12
CA CYS A 91 -11.07 -1.89 -7.57
C CYS A 91 -10.89 -1.77 -6.05
N ALA A 92 -10.70 -2.91 -5.38
CA ALA A 92 -10.34 -2.96 -3.97
C ALA A 92 -9.17 -3.92 -3.75
N MET A 93 -8.29 -3.67 -2.77
CA MET A 93 -7.18 -4.58 -2.50
C MET A 93 -7.57 -5.62 -1.47
N ALA A 94 -7.37 -6.90 -1.77
CA ALA A 94 -7.47 -7.98 -0.80
C ALA A 94 -6.23 -7.99 0.10
N LEU A 95 -6.41 -7.74 1.40
CA LEU A 95 -5.33 -7.85 2.39
C LEU A 95 -4.92 -9.34 2.52
N PRO A 96 -3.62 -9.66 2.59
CA PRO A 96 -3.18 -11.05 2.64
C PRO A 96 -3.62 -11.73 3.94
N CYS A 97 -4.23 -12.88 3.80
CA CYS A 97 -4.67 -13.71 4.91
C CYS A 97 -3.48 -14.40 5.59
N GLY A 98 -3.44 -14.37 6.91
CA GLY A 98 -2.47 -15.10 7.74
C GLY A 98 -2.99 -16.41 8.32
N ASP A 99 -4.32 -16.63 8.22
CA ASP A 99 -4.98 -17.82 8.75
C ASP A 99 -4.68 -19.08 7.91
N PRO A 100 -5.03 -20.29 8.39
CA PRO A 100 -4.90 -21.53 7.62
C PRO A 100 -5.56 -21.40 6.24
N ARG A 101 -4.82 -21.70 5.17
CA ARG A 101 -5.24 -21.53 3.79
C ARG A 101 -4.47 -22.44 2.83
N ASP A 102 -5.07 -22.68 1.69
CA ASP A 102 -4.42 -23.26 0.52
C ASP A 102 -4.83 -22.52 -0.77
N ALA A 103 -4.15 -22.80 -1.86
CA ALA A 103 -4.35 -22.10 -3.12
C ALA A 103 -5.78 -22.23 -3.65
N LYS A 104 -6.37 -23.44 -3.61
CA LYS A 104 -7.72 -23.71 -4.12
C LYS A 104 -8.80 -23.02 -3.27
N GLY A 105 -8.65 -23.05 -1.95
CA GLY A 105 -9.55 -22.36 -1.03
C GLY A 105 -9.52 -20.85 -1.22
N LEU A 106 -8.32 -20.27 -1.39
CA LEU A 106 -8.17 -18.84 -1.68
C LEU A 106 -8.76 -18.47 -3.04
N GLU A 107 -8.60 -19.31 -4.07
CA GLU A 107 -9.23 -19.08 -5.37
C GLU A 107 -10.75 -18.97 -5.23
N THR A 108 -11.38 -19.93 -4.56
CA THR A 108 -12.82 -19.90 -4.30
C THR A 108 -13.24 -18.67 -3.51
N GLY A 109 -12.61 -18.41 -2.36
CA GLY A 109 -12.97 -17.30 -1.49
C GLY A 109 -12.77 -15.92 -2.14
N LEU A 110 -11.71 -15.71 -2.93
CA LEU A 110 -11.49 -14.45 -3.62
C LEU A 110 -12.52 -14.19 -4.73
N ARG A 111 -13.00 -15.24 -5.42
CA ARG A 111 -14.11 -15.13 -6.39
C ARG A 111 -15.39 -14.70 -5.69
N GLU A 112 -15.75 -15.38 -4.61
CA GLU A 112 -16.95 -15.06 -3.83
C GLU A 112 -16.91 -13.65 -3.26
N ILE A 113 -15.74 -13.20 -2.77
CA ILE A 113 -15.55 -11.84 -2.25
C ILE A 113 -15.70 -10.80 -3.36
N ALA A 114 -15.07 -11.01 -4.53
CA ALA A 114 -15.17 -10.09 -5.67
C ALA A 114 -16.61 -9.98 -6.20
N GLU A 115 -17.33 -11.11 -6.29
CA GLU A 115 -18.73 -11.16 -6.67
C GLU A 115 -19.63 -10.46 -5.64
N SER A 116 -19.42 -10.75 -4.35
CA SER A 116 -20.17 -10.11 -3.27
C SER A 116 -19.95 -8.58 -3.24
N ALA A 117 -18.71 -8.13 -3.44
CA ALA A 117 -18.36 -6.71 -3.52
C ALA A 117 -18.83 -6.05 -4.81
N ASN A 118 -19.12 -6.81 -5.86
CA ASN A 118 -19.31 -6.32 -7.23
C ASN A 118 -18.16 -5.38 -7.67
N THR A 119 -16.94 -5.73 -7.29
CA THR A 119 -15.75 -4.90 -7.48
C THR A 119 -14.53 -5.82 -7.70
N PRO A 120 -13.76 -5.64 -8.78
CA PRO A 120 -12.57 -6.43 -9.02
C PRO A 120 -11.50 -6.16 -7.97
N LEU A 121 -10.63 -7.15 -7.74
CA LEU A 121 -9.65 -7.09 -6.68
C LEU A 121 -8.24 -6.72 -7.19
N ILE A 122 -7.42 -6.18 -6.30
CA ILE A 122 -5.97 -6.17 -6.41
C ILE A 122 -5.45 -7.24 -5.46
N LEU A 123 -4.68 -8.20 -5.96
CA LEU A 123 -3.99 -9.17 -5.12
C LEU A 123 -2.79 -8.51 -4.43
N TYR A 124 -2.61 -8.78 -3.14
CA TYR A 124 -1.44 -8.35 -2.40
C TYR A 124 -0.54 -9.55 -2.09
N LEU A 125 0.49 -9.76 -2.90
CA LEU A 125 1.52 -10.78 -2.68
C LEU A 125 2.63 -10.18 -1.82
N LYS A 126 2.56 -10.42 -0.51
CA LYS A 126 3.52 -9.93 0.48
C LYS A 126 4.61 -10.95 0.78
N GLU A 127 4.29 -12.23 0.66
CA GLU A 127 5.15 -13.37 0.92
C GLU A 127 4.89 -14.46 -0.12
N GLU A 128 5.89 -15.28 -0.40
CA GLU A 128 5.78 -16.36 -1.40
C GLU A 128 4.72 -17.41 -1.04
N ASN A 129 4.42 -17.56 0.25
CA ASN A 129 3.42 -18.51 0.76
C ASN A 129 2.03 -17.87 0.96
N ASN A 130 1.77 -16.68 0.42
CA ASN A 130 0.45 -16.05 0.57
C ASN A 130 -0.68 -16.94 0.03
N PHE A 131 -0.43 -17.75 -0.98
CA PHE A 131 -1.37 -18.72 -1.56
C PHE A 131 -1.13 -20.16 -1.08
N GLY A 132 -0.55 -20.35 0.10
CA GLY A 132 -0.27 -21.67 0.69
C GLY A 132 1.20 -22.08 0.52
N SER A 133 1.51 -23.30 0.98
CA SER A 133 2.89 -23.82 0.96
C SER A 133 3.36 -24.24 -0.44
N ASP A 134 2.45 -24.67 -1.32
CA ASP A 134 2.74 -24.96 -2.73
C ASP A 134 2.72 -23.66 -3.53
N LYS A 135 3.91 -23.12 -3.77
CA LYS A 135 4.10 -21.83 -4.45
C LYS A 135 3.69 -21.88 -5.91
N GLU A 136 3.92 -23.00 -6.60
CA GLU A 136 3.58 -23.16 -8.01
C GLU A 136 2.06 -23.23 -8.18
N ALA A 137 1.37 -24.06 -7.40
CA ALA A 137 -0.08 -24.08 -7.37
C ALA A 137 -0.68 -22.70 -7.00
N GLY A 138 -0.03 -21.99 -6.08
CA GLY A 138 -0.40 -20.62 -5.72
C GLY A 138 -0.30 -19.65 -6.89
N LEU A 139 0.79 -19.66 -7.63
CA LEU A 139 0.99 -18.81 -8.80
C LEU A 139 0.04 -19.15 -9.95
N ASP A 140 -0.30 -20.43 -10.13
CA ASP A 140 -1.28 -20.85 -11.12
C ASP A 140 -2.70 -20.32 -10.79
N VAL A 141 -3.07 -20.29 -9.51
CA VAL A 141 -4.31 -19.66 -9.05
C VAL A 141 -4.27 -18.14 -9.27
N VAL A 142 -3.17 -17.49 -8.95
CA VAL A 142 -3.01 -16.04 -9.21
C VAL A 142 -3.21 -15.72 -10.68
N ALA A 143 -2.62 -16.52 -11.58
CA ALA A 143 -2.77 -16.34 -13.02
C ALA A 143 -4.24 -16.46 -13.45
N ARG A 144 -4.94 -17.51 -13.04
CA ARG A 144 -6.37 -17.68 -13.38
C ARG A 144 -7.23 -16.53 -12.87
N LEU A 145 -7.03 -16.08 -11.64
CA LEU A 145 -7.80 -14.96 -11.09
C LEU A 145 -7.57 -13.64 -11.85
N VAL A 146 -6.37 -13.45 -12.40
CA VAL A 146 -6.05 -12.28 -13.25
C VAL A 146 -6.62 -12.43 -14.65
N ASP A 147 -6.46 -13.59 -15.28
CA ASP A 147 -6.93 -13.86 -16.64
C ASP A 147 -8.45 -13.76 -16.77
N GLU A 148 -9.17 -14.17 -15.73
CA GLU A 148 -10.64 -14.10 -15.67
C GLU A 148 -11.18 -12.74 -15.20
N GLY A 149 -10.28 -11.79 -14.85
CA GLY A 149 -10.66 -10.45 -14.43
C GLY A 149 -11.23 -10.35 -13.00
N VAL A 150 -11.17 -11.42 -12.21
CA VAL A 150 -11.48 -11.38 -10.78
C VAL A 150 -10.50 -10.44 -10.07
N CYS A 151 -9.24 -10.50 -10.52
CA CYS A 151 -8.20 -9.60 -10.07
C CYS A 151 -7.66 -8.77 -11.25
N VAL A 152 -7.63 -7.45 -11.11
CA VAL A 152 -7.18 -6.53 -12.17
C VAL A 152 -5.71 -6.16 -12.08
N ALA A 153 -5.09 -6.37 -10.93
CA ALA A 153 -3.67 -6.11 -10.70
C ALA A 153 -3.12 -6.93 -9.53
N ILE A 154 -1.80 -6.99 -9.46
CA ILE A 154 -1.04 -7.60 -8.38
C ILE A 154 -0.12 -6.55 -7.77
N LYS A 155 -0.26 -6.32 -6.48
CA LYS A 155 0.73 -5.58 -5.67
C LYS A 155 1.79 -6.58 -5.20
N TYR A 156 2.92 -6.60 -5.89
CA TYR A 156 4.04 -7.48 -5.56
C TYR A 156 4.92 -6.87 -4.48
N ALA A 157 4.98 -7.47 -3.31
CA ALA A 157 5.69 -6.91 -2.15
C ALA A 157 6.52 -7.96 -1.38
N VAL A 158 6.99 -8.98 -2.06
CA VAL A 158 7.96 -9.93 -1.50
C VAL A 158 9.31 -9.22 -1.37
N VAL A 159 9.84 -9.15 -0.14
CA VAL A 159 11.08 -8.45 0.14
C VAL A 159 12.28 -9.32 -0.25
N ARG A 160 13.23 -8.75 -1.00
CA ARG A 160 14.50 -9.37 -1.37
C ARG A 160 15.68 -8.53 -0.90
N GLN A 161 16.74 -9.19 -0.45
CA GLN A 161 18.02 -8.51 -0.19
C GLN A 161 18.62 -7.96 -1.48
N ASN A 162 18.62 -8.78 -2.55
CA ASN A 162 18.97 -8.35 -3.89
C ASN A 162 17.71 -8.39 -4.79
N PRO A 163 17.08 -7.25 -5.07
CA PRO A 163 15.86 -7.22 -5.88
C PRO A 163 16.09 -7.50 -7.37
N THR A 164 17.35 -7.63 -7.85
CA THR A 164 17.65 -8.08 -9.22
C THR A 164 17.49 -9.59 -9.38
N GLU A 165 17.49 -10.33 -8.27
CA GLU A 165 17.41 -11.79 -8.24
C GLU A 165 16.14 -12.22 -7.49
N ASP A 166 15.08 -12.50 -8.24
CA ASP A 166 13.79 -12.90 -7.67
C ASP A 166 13.14 -14.01 -8.50
N ALA A 167 13.42 -15.26 -8.13
CA ALA A 167 12.89 -16.42 -8.83
C ALA A 167 11.34 -16.51 -8.73
N TYR A 168 10.74 -16.01 -7.64
CA TYR A 168 9.29 -16.02 -7.48
C TYR A 168 8.63 -14.96 -8.38
N LEU A 169 9.23 -13.77 -8.50
CA LEU A 169 8.78 -12.76 -9.45
C LEU A 169 8.94 -13.24 -10.89
N ASP A 170 10.05 -13.88 -11.22
CA ASP A 170 10.28 -14.48 -12.55
C ASP A 170 9.21 -15.53 -12.89
N SER A 171 8.89 -16.44 -11.95
CA SER A 171 7.82 -17.43 -12.10
C SER A 171 6.45 -16.79 -12.24
N LEU A 172 6.16 -15.71 -11.50
CA LEU A 172 4.92 -14.94 -11.64
C LEU A 172 4.82 -14.31 -13.03
N LEU A 173 5.87 -13.64 -13.51
CA LEU A 173 5.88 -12.94 -14.80
C LEU A 173 5.86 -13.86 -16.03
N LYS A 174 6.14 -15.16 -15.85
CA LYS A 174 5.91 -16.20 -16.88
C LYS A 174 4.44 -16.58 -17.03
N ARG A 175 3.59 -16.26 -16.04
CA ARG A 175 2.17 -16.63 -15.96
C ARG A 175 1.21 -15.47 -16.13
N VAL A 176 1.65 -14.25 -15.77
CA VAL A 176 0.80 -13.06 -15.71
C VAL A 176 1.41 -11.94 -16.55
N ASP A 177 0.57 -11.21 -17.27
CA ASP A 177 1.03 -10.01 -17.98
C ASP A 177 1.68 -9.04 -17.00
N ARG A 178 2.92 -8.68 -17.30
CA ARG A 178 3.74 -7.72 -16.52
C ARG A 178 3.03 -6.40 -16.27
N ALA A 179 2.20 -5.93 -17.21
CA ALA A 179 1.41 -4.71 -17.06
C ALA A 179 0.43 -4.75 -15.88
N ARG A 180 0.13 -5.94 -15.35
CA ARG A 180 -0.73 -6.16 -14.18
C ARG A 180 0.03 -6.21 -12.86
N VAL A 181 1.36 -6.18 -12.86
CA VAL A 181 2.21 -6.35 -11.65
C VAL A 181 2.84 -5.02 -11.27
N ILE A 182 2.52 -4.53 -10.06
CA ILE A 182 3.04 -3.26 -9.52
C ILE A 182 4.00 -3.55 -8.36
N SER A 183 5.18 -2.93 -8.36
CA SER A 183 6.11 -3.00 -7.22
C SER A 183 5.43 -2.48 -5.94
N GLY A 184 5.44 -3.27 -4.89
CA GLY A 184 4.59 -3.05 -3.70
C GLY A 184 5.33 -2.63 -2.43
N ILE A 185 6.66 -2.41 -2.46
CA ILE A 185 7.50 -2.25 -1.26
C ILE A 185 7.92 -0.78 -1.00
N GLY A 186 7.59 0.14 -1.88
CA GLY A 186 8.03 1.54 -1.77
C GLY A 186 9.21 1.84 -2.69
N GLU A 187 9.95 2.88 -2.32
CA GLU A 187 11.01 3.43 -3.17
C GLU A 187 12.25 2.55 -3.22
N ARG A 188 12.54 1.74 -2.18
CA ARG A 188 13.76 0.95 -2.09
C ARG A 188 14.02 0.10 -3.34
N PRO A 189 13.13 -0.80 -3.80
CA PRO A 189 13.34 -1.59 -5.00
C PRO A 189 12.77 -0.93 -6.28
N ALA A 190 12.13 0.23 -6.19
CA ALA A 190 11.33 0.79 -7.28
C ALA A 190 12.10 0.90 -8.60
N VAL A 191 13.33 1.44 -8.56
CA VAL A 191 14.15 1.61 -9.76
C VAL A 191 14.54 0.27 -10.38
N VAL A 192 14.99 -0.69 -9.57
CA VAL A 192 15.33 -2.05 -10.01
C VAL A 192 14.10 -2.75 -10.59
N HIS A 193 12.95 -2.68 -9.93
CA HIS A 193 11.73 -3.31 -10.41
C HIS A 193 11.25 -2.70 -11.73
N MET A 194 11.36 -1.39 -11.92
CA MET A 194 10.98 -0.75 -13.18
C MET A 194 12.02 -0.94 -14.29
N ARG A 195 13.31 -0.95 -13.98
CA ARG A 195 14.40 -1.09 -14.95
C ARG A 195 14.59 -2.54 -15.39
N ASP A 196 14.84 -3.44 -14.42
CA ASP A 196 15.29 -4.80 -14.71
C ASP A 196 14.10 -5.75 -14.93
N TRP A 197 13.07 -5.64 -14.10
CA TRP A 197 11.84 -6.41 -14.22
C TRP A 197 10.80 -5.76 -15.12
N ARG A 198 11.01 -4.50 -15.53
CA ARG A 198 10.10 -3.71 -16.39
C ARG A 198 8.66 -3.66 -15.86
N LEU A 199 8.51 -3.60 -14.53
CA LEU A 199 7.20 -3.38 -13.94
C LEU A 199 6.71 -1.96 -14.27
N PRO A 200 5.40 -1.76 -14.50
CA PRO A 200 4.85 -0.49 -14.98
C PRO A 200 4.86 0.63 -13.96
N GLY A 201 5.15 0.33 -12.69
CA GLY A 201 5.18 1.33 -11.62
C GLY A 201 5.37 0.73 -10.24
N PHE A 202 5.26 1.59 -9.24
CA PHE A 202 5.40 1.19 -7.84
C PHE A 202 4.37 1.87 -6.93
N THR A 203 4.10 1.26 -5.79
CA THR A 203 3.36 1.90 -4.70
C THR A 203 4.33 2.53 -3.73
N THR A 204 4.00 3.70 -3.23
CA THR A 204 4.83 4.42 -2.25
C THR A 204 4.14 4.54 -0.90
N GLY A 205 4.90 4.35 0.17
CA GLY A 205 4.52 4.74 1.53
C GLY A 205 5.15 6.09 1.88
N SER A 206 6.45 6.22 1.68
CA SER A 206 7.23 7.41 1.99
C SER A 206 6.87 8.63 1.14
N GLY A 207 6.19 8.42 0.01
CA GLY A 207 5.54 9.48 -0.76
C GLY A 207 4.44 10.24 0.01
N CYS A 208 4.00 9.76 1.19
CA CYS A 208 3.17 10.58 2.09
C CYS A 208 3.94 11.75 2.69
N VAL A 209 5.26 11.63 2.80
CA VAL A 209 6.16 12.70 3.26
C VAL A 209 6.71 13.50 2.08
N ALA A 210 7.08 12.82 0.99
CA ALA A 210 7.73 13.44 -0.17
C ALA A 210 7.08 13.04 -1.50
N PRO A 211 5.83 13.49 -1.77
CA PRO A 211 5.09 13.04 -2.95
C PRO A 211 5.71 13.49 -4.27
N ARG A 212 6.26 14.72 -4.37
CA ARG A 212 6.90 15.21 -5.61
C ARG A 212 8.13 14.39 -5.96
N LEU A 213 9.00 14.12 -4.98
CA LEU A 213 10.19 13.31 -5.19
C LEU A 213 9.81 11.88 -5.64
N SER A 214 8.80 11.26 -5.02
CA SER A 214 8.31 9.94 -5.42
C SER A 214 7.77 9.94 -6.86
N GLY A 215 7.01 10.97 -7.23
CA GLY A 215 6.55 11.19 -8.62
C GLY A 215 7.71 11.35 -9.60
N GLN A 216 8.74 12.10 -9.22
CA GLN A 216 9.94 12.30 -10.06
C GLN A 216 10.74 11.00 -10.27
N ILE A 217 10.81 10.10 -9.26
CA ILE A 217 11.41 8.76 -9.44
C ILE A 217 10.65 8.01 -10.53
N PHE A 218 9.32 7.99 -10.44
CA PHE A 218 8.46 7.33 -11.42
C PHE A 218 8.68 7.90 -12.83
N GLU A 219 8.64 9.21 -12.98
CA GLU A 219 8.84 9.89 -14.27
C GLU A 219 10.24 9.61 -14.85
N ALA A 220 11.29 9.65 -14.03
CA ALA A 220 12.64 9.34 -14.45
C ALA A 220 12.76 7.90 -14.94
N CYS A 221 12.15 6.94 -14.25
CA CYS A 221 12.10 5.54 -14.69
C CYS A 221 11.35 5.38 -16.02
N VAL A 222 10.19 6.03 -16.19
CA VAL A 222 9.40 5.98 -17.43
C VAL A 222 10.20 6.55 -18.62
N LYS A 223 11.00 7.60 -18.38
CA LYS A 223 11.89 8.20 -19.39
C LYS A 223 13.20 7.43 -19.62
N GLY A 224 13.45 6.35 -18.89
CA GLY A 224 14.69 5.59 -18.96
C GLY A 224 15.90 6.27 -18.30
N ASN A 225 15.68 7.37 -17.58
CA ASN A 225 16.76 8.08 -16.88
C ASN A 225 16.97 7.49 -15.48
N TYR A 226 17.54 6.29 -15.46
CA TYR A 226 17.72 5.52 -14.22
C TYR A 226 18.76 6.10 -13.27
N GLU A 227 19.76 6.83 -13.78
CA GLU A 227 20.75 7.54 -12.94
C GLU A 227 20.06 8.62 -12.09
N THR A 228 19.21 9.45 -12.69
CA THR A 228 18.39 10.43 -11.97
C THR A 228 17.45 9.75 -10.99
N ALA A 229 16.79 8.65 -11.41
CA ALA A 229 15.89 7.89 -10.54
C ALA A 229 16.59 7.34 -9.30
N GLU A 230 17.80 6.81 -9.45
CA GLU A 230 18.63 6.31 -8.32
C GLU A 230 19.06 7.44 -7.38
N GLY A 231 19.46 8.59 -7.91
CA GLY A 231 19.79 9.76 -7.10
C GLY A 231 18.60 10.25 -6.26
N LEU A 232 17.40 10.27 -6.86
CA LEU A 232 16.16 10.63 -6.15
C LEU A 232 15.77 9.57 -5.13
N ARG A 233 15.90 8.27 -5.48
CA ARG A 233 15.62 7.14 -4.58
C ARG A 233 16.50 7.19 -3.33
N ALA A 234 17.77 7.57 -3.47
CA ALA A 234 18.70 7.66 -2.36
C ALA A 234 18.23 8.63 -1.25
N GLU A 235 17.45 9.67 -1.60
CA GLU A 235 16.89 10.60 -0.62
C GLU A 235 15.85 9.95 0.32
N PHE A 236 15.23 8.83 -0.11
CA PHE A 236 14.25 8.10 0.69
C PHE A 236 14.88 7.06 1.62
N LEU A 237 16.11 6.58 1.32
CA LEU A 237 16.71 5.47 2.05
C LEU A 237 16.78 5.66 3.56
N PRO A 238 17.13 6.84 4.10
CA PRO A 238 17.14 7.02 5.56
C PRO A 238 15.79 6.74 6.22
N LEU A 239 14.67 7.12 5.58
CA LEU A 239 13.33 6.81 6.08
C LEU A 239 12.96 5.34 5.86
N GLU A 240 13.31 4.79 4.69
CA GLU A 240 13.07 3.38 4.39
C GLU A 240 13.83 2.45 5.34
N ASP A 241 15.07 2.79 5.74
CA ASP A 241 15.86 2.02 6.71
C ASP A 241 15.14 1.93 8.07
N LEU A 242 14.61 3.05 8.56
CA LEU A 242 13.83 3.07 9.81
C LEU A 242 12.51 2.31 9.68
N ARG A 243 11.86 2.37 8.52
CA ARG A 243 10.64 1.62 8.23
C ARG A 243 10.88 0.11 8.26
N ASP A 244 11.96 -0.34 7.66
CA ASP A 244 12.33 -1.77 7.62
C ASP A 244 12.74 -2.27 9.02
N ALA A 245 13.49 -1.46 9.77
CA ALA A 245 14.00 -1.83 11.08
C ALA A 245 12.91 -1.92 12.18
N TRP A 246 11.88 -1.05 12.11
CA TRP A 246 10.94 -0.96 13.24
C TRP A 246 9.52 -1.43 12.94
N SER A 247 8.90 -0.92 11.93
CA SER A 247 7.60 -1.31 11.40
C SER A 247 7.20 -0.30 10.33
N PRO A 248 7.07 -0.69 9.07
CA PRO A 248 6.81 0.24 7.96
C PRO A 248 5.61 1.17 8.19
N ALA A 249 4.50 0.61 8.68
CA ALA A 249 3.27 1.37 8.90
C ALA A 249 3.38 2.33 10.08
N LYS A 250 3.99 1.91 11.20
CA LYS A 250 4.19 2.76 12.38
C LYS A 250 5.14 3.93 12.09
N VAL A 251 6.27 3.63 11.45
CA VAL A 251 7.24 4.68 11.08
C VAL A 251 6.60 5.71 10.16
N LEU A 252 5.86 5.28 9.15
CA LEU A 252 5.19 6.19 8.24
C LEU A 252 4.13 7.06 8.95
N HIS A 253 3.35 6.47 9.86
CA HIS A 253 2.36 7.18 10.65
C HIS A 253 3.01 8.36 11.41
N PHE A 254 4.06 8.10 12.17
CA PHE A 254 4.76 9.15 12.92
C PHE A 254 5.61 10.06 12.04
N ALA A 255 6.22 9.58 10.95
CA ALA A 255 6.96 10.42 10.02
C ALA A 255 6.07 11.52 9.41
N THR A 256 4.83 11.19 9.05
CA THR A 256 3.84 12.15 8.54
C THR A 256 3.57 13.27 9.56
N GLN A 257 3.45 12.94 10.85
CA GLN A 257 3.27 13.92 11.92
C GLN A 257 4.55 14.73 12.17
N LEU A 258 5.69 14.07 12.31
CA LEU A 258 6.98 14.71 12.60
C LEU A 258 7.47 15.63 11.47
N ALA A 259 7.02 15.37 10.23
CA ALA A 259 7.21 16.24 9.08
C ALA A 259 6.26 17.46 9.07
N GLY A 260 5.33 17.57 10.02
CA GLY A 260 4.40 18.70 10.13
C GLY A 260 3.25 18.68 9.10
N ILE A 261 2.96 17.52 8.49
CA ILE A 261 1.92 17.38 7.45
C ILE A 261 0.53 17.32 8.07
N ALA A 262 0.37 16.47 9.10
CA ALA A 262 -0.89 16.28 9.81
C ALA A 262 -0.67 15.66 11.18
N GLU A 263 -1.57 15.88 12.12
CA GLU A 263 -1.60 15.17 13.40
C GLU A 263 -2.19 13.77 13.17
N THR A 264 -1.35 12.74 13.19
CA THR A 264 -1.79 11.37 12.91
C THR A 264 -2.43 10.68 14.10
N GLY A 265 -2.17 11.17 15.32
CA GLY A 265 -2.76 10.66 16.55
C GLY A 265 -2.24 9.26 16.95
N PRO A 266 -3.02 8.49 17.73
CA PRO A 266 -2.61 7.19 18.21
C PRO A 266 -2.70 6.11 17.11
N VAL A 267 -1.84 5.09 17.20
CA VAL A 267 -1.96 3.87 16.37
C VAL A 267 -3.10 2.98 16.86
N ALA A 268 -3.60 2.10 15.98
CA ALA A 268 -4.65 1.14 16.30
C ALA A 268 -4.20 0.15 17.41
N PRO A 269 -5.11 -0.42 18.22
CA PRO A 269 -4.83 -1.52 19.14
C PRO A 269 -4.13 -2.69 18.45
N PHE A 270 -3.44 -3.51 19.23
CA PHE A 270 -2.42 -4.49 18.86
C PHE A 270 -1.09 -3.89 18.42
N LEU A 271 -1.00 -2.56 18.29
CA LEU A 271 0.24 -1.83 18.06
C LEU A 271 0.50 -0.88 19.23
N SER A 272 1.76 -0.74 19.60
CA SER A 272 2.22 0.28 20.55
C SER A 272 2.74 1.50 19.80
N GLN A 273 2.72 2.65 20.46
CA GLN A 273 3.40 3.85 20.00
C GLN A 273 4.91 3.59 19.80
N LEU A 274 5.58 4.41 19.00
CA LEU A 274 7.04 4.45 19.01
C LEU A 274 7.52 5.03 20.35
N SER A 275 8.67 4.54 20.87
CA SER A 275 9.28 5.13 22.05
C SER A 275 9.74 6.57 21.77
N GLU A 276 9.89 7.37 22.83
CA GLU A 276 10.42 8.74 22.69
C GLU A 276 11.78 8.78 21.99
N GLU A 277 12.62 7.80 22.27
CA GLU A 277 13.93 7.64 21.67
C GLU A 277 13.84 7.46 20.15
N ARG A 278 12.95 6.55 19.69
CA ARG A 278 12.69 6.34 18.27
C ARG A 278 12.04 7.56 17.60
N LEU A 279 11.17 8.26 18.30
CA LEU A 279 10.59 9.51 17.78
C LEU A 279 11.67 10.60 17.60
N LYS A 280 12.64 10.71 18.54
CA LYS A 280 13.78 11.62 18.41
C LYS A 280 14.68 11.26 17.23
N GLU A 281 14.88 9.98 16.96
CA GLU A 281 15.65 9.51 15.81
C GLU A 281 14.91 9.72 14.48
N LEU A 282 13.61 9.47 14.43
CA LEU A 282 12.79 9.63 13.23
C LEU A 282 12.58 11.09 12.82
N ALA A 283 12.46 12.01 13.79
CA ALA A 283 12.10 13.41 13.53
C ALA A 283 13.03 14.11 12.52
N PRO A 284 14.37 14.09 12.66
CA PRO A 284 15.25 14.73 11.69
C PRO A 284 15.17 14.09 10.31
N VAL A 285 14.99 12.78 10.22
CA VAL A 285 14.86 12.04 8.95
C VAL A 285 13.59 12.43 8.20
N ALA A 286 12.45 12.46 8.89
CA ALA A 286 11.17 12.85 8.31
C ALA A 286 11.18 14.31 7.83
N ARG A 287 11.73 15.23 8.64
CA ARG A 287 11.84 16.67 8.30
C ARG A 287 12.77 16.90 7.12
N ALA A 288 13.94 16.25 7.11
CA ALA A 288 14.89 16.38 6.01
C ALA A 288 14.27 15.93 4.67
N LEU A 289 13.54 14.82 4.65
CA LEU A 289 12.86 14.35 3.45
C LEU A 289 11.75 15.32 3.00
N ALA A 290 10.95 15.85 3.93
CA ALA A 290 9.93 16.84 3.63
C ALA A 290 10.53 18.15 3.07
N GLU A 291 11.63 18.63 3.64
CA GLU A 291 12.35 19.80 3.14
C GLU A 291 12.90 19.60 1.73
N ARG A 292 13.44 18.41 1.43
CA ARG A 292 13.88 18.06 0.08
C ARG A 292 12.71 18.09 -0.92
N ASN A 293 11.56 17.57 -0.52
CA ASN A 293 10.35 17.62 -1.33
C ASN A 293 9.86 19.05 -1.60
N ALA A 294 10.03 19.97 -0.64
CA ALA A 294 9.59 21.36 -0.79
C ALA A 294 10.49 22.19 -1.72
N ARG A 295 11.79 21.86 -1.83
CA ARG A 295 12.76 22.56 -2.68
C ARG A 295 12.68 22.18 -4.16
N ARG A 296 11.91 21.22 -4.50
CA ARG A 296 11.70 20.67 -5.85
C ARG A 296 10.30 20.95 -6.34
#